data_65e60f1d31b4f0c36881e91dfd8b33c5
#
_entry.id   65e60f1d31b4f0c36881e91dfd8b33c5
#
_cell.length_a   1.000
_cell.length_b   1.000
_cell.length_c   1.000
_cell.angle_alpha   90.00
_cell.angle_beta   90.00
_cell.angle_gamma   90.00
#
_symmetry.space_group_name_H-M   'P 1'
#
loop_
_entity.id
_entity.type
_entity.pdbx_description
1 polymer ?
#
loop_
_entity_poly.entity_id
_entity_poly.type
_entity_poly.pdbx_seq_one_letter_code
_entity_poly.pdbx_strand_id
1 'polypeptide(L)'
;MLALRKLSTLKSSRFLSSFAIQNPICSSSTIPDVPSCTNYDERINKAGREGDFTTVHHLLNKRARDGFFNTNNTFKFISTNNVSILDDLLEIIARLDNGFPRKSSYDCLIARLSKMHCISEAMRVAKAMVSKGHEANNVTFHPIVNALTKKEEFEEAWQVVAVMKSCGISPDLTTYNFLLTGYCFAGNVASAAGVLAKIEEEELGADTRTYDALVLGACRAGKLDAALAVVRRMLDDGVPPLYCTHAHIIGAFLKYNYYEQAVEFVRSYAGRDAKLDAENFGILATRLITRSKLEEAKKLVKAMSERRLVMGPRLKDFYELYVRSDGLR
;
A
#
# COMPACT_ATOMS: atom_id res chain seq x y z
N MET A 1 26.26 30.66 5.37
CA MET A 1 27.26 29.71 4.83
C MET A 1 27.91 28.99 6.01
N LEU A 2 28.12 27.69 5.96
CA LEU A 2 28.60 26.76 7.00
C LEU A 2 27.49 26.10 7.85
N ALA A 3 26.88 25.06 7.28
CA ALA A 3 26.46 23.85 8.00
C ALA A 3 25.82 22.83 7.05
N LEU A 4 26.51 22.48 5.96
CA LEU A 4 26.13 21.38 5.06
C LEU A 4 27.40 20.59 4.71
N ARG A 5 27.92 19.81 5.66
CA ARG A 5 28.86 18.72 5.42
C ARG A 5 28.91 17.85 6.67
N LYS A 6 28.19 16.72 6.62
CA LYS A 6 28.53 15.43 7.25
C LYS A 6 27.29 14.55 7.27
N LEU A 7 27.20 13.69 6.30
CA LEU A 7 26.55 12.37 6.38
C LEU A 7 26.71 11.67 5.02
N SER A 8 27.95 11.37 4.69
CA SER A 8 28.28 10.31 3.73
C SER A 8 29.07 9.27 4.52
N THR A 9 28.50 8.12 4.74
CA THR A 9 29.10 6.80 4.88
C THR A 9 28.19 5.90 5.70
N LEU A 10 27.32 5.16 5.03
CA LEU A 10 26.92 3.84 5.51
C LEU A 10 26.84 2.90 4.30
N LYS A 11 27.78 1.99 4.28
CA LYS A 11 28.00 0.99 3.23
C LYS A 11 26.80 0.05 3.11
N SER A 12 26.33 -0.13 1.88
CA SER A 12 25.49 -1.24 1.47
C SER A 12 26.25 -2.55 1.60
N SER A 13 25.74 -3.52 2.34
CA SER A 13 26.15 -4.91 2.19
C SER A 13 25.04 -5.66 1.45
N ARG A 14 25.37 -6.02 0.21
CA ARG A 14 24.63 -6.99 -0.62
C ARG A 14 24.81 -8.38 -0.01
N PHE A 15 23.71 -9.12 0.11
CA PHE A 15 23.74 -10.57 0.02
C PHE A 15 22.58 -11.04 -0.85
N LEU A 16 22.92 -11.27 -2.12
CA LEU A 16 22.17 -12.14 -3.02
C LEU A 16 22.91 -13.48 -3.01
N SER A 17 22.24 -14.54 -2.63
CA SER A 17 22.61 -15.89 -3.06
C SER A 17 21.36 -16.65 -3.47
N SER A 18 21.24 -16.80 -4.79
CA SER A 18 20.36 -17.76 -5.46
C SER A 18 20.90 -19.17 -5.18
N PHE A 19 20.07 -20.04 -4.64
CA PHE A 19 20.23 -21.49 -4.78
C PHE A 19 18.91 -22.10 -5.22
N ALA A 20 18.90 -22.53 -6.47
CA ALA A 20 17.94 -23.51 -6.97
C ALA A 20 18.35 -24.88 -6.42
N ILE A 21 17.46 -25.52 -5.67
CA ILE A 21 17.62 -26.93 -5.31
C ILE A 21 16.37 -27.68 -5.77
N GLN A 22 16.65 -28.68 -6.61
CA GLN A 22 15.74 -29.68 -7.12
C GLN A 22 15.09 -30.47 -5.98
N ASN A 23 13.79 -30.76 -6.14
CA ASN A 23 13.07 -31.66 -5.27
C ASN A 23 13.54 -33.11 -5.43
N PRO A 24 13.80 -33.83 -4.35
CA PRO A 24 13.57 -35.29 -4.32
C PRO A 24 12.29 -35.59 -3.53
N ILE A 25 11.52 -36.49 -4.10
CA ILE A 25 10.36 -37.14 -3.53
C ILE A 25 10.83 -38.09 -2.40
N CYS A 26 10.03 -38.11 -1.34
CA CYS A 26 9.81 -39.21 -0.41
C CYS A 26 10.31 -39.10 1.03
N SER A 27 9.37 -39.45 1.82
CA SER A 27 9.37 -40.01 3.19
C SER A 27 9.13 -39.05 4.34
N SER A 28 8.06 -39.34 5.07
CA SER A 28 7.65 -38.83 6.36
C SER A 28 8.83 -38.80 7.36
N SER A 29 9.45 -37.64 7.48
CA SER A 29 10.25 -37.30 8.63
C SER A 29 9.73 -35.97 9.16
N THR A 30 9.26 -35.96 10.39
CA THR A 30 8.91 -34.78 11.15
C THR A 30 10.09 -33.83 11.18
N ILE A 31 10.09 -32.85 10.23
CA ILE A 31 11.02 -31.72 10.29
C ILE A 31 10.70 -31.00 11.61
N PRO A 32 11.68 -30.73 12.48
CA PRO A 32 11.42 -29.96 13.68
C PRO A 32 10.78 -28.62 13.28
N ASP A 33 9.69 -28.29 13.94
CA ASP A 33 8.82 -27.13 13.67
C ASP A 33 9.66 -25.84 13.85
N VAL A 34 10.31 -25.39 12.77
CA VAL A 34 11.18 -24.19 12.83
C VAL A 34 10.28 -22.99 13.09
N PRO A 35 10.50 -22.26 14.19
CA PRO A 35 9.70 -21.08 14.50
C PRO A 35 9.69 -20.10 13.32
N SER A 36 8.51 -19.69 12.89
CA SER A 36 8.30 -18.70 11.85
C SER A 36 7.04 -17.89 12.11
N CYS A 37 6.90 -16.71 11.49
CA CYS A 37 5.67 -15.92 11.61
C CYS A 37 4.43 -16.73 11.22
N THR A 38 4.52 -17.53 10.16
CA THR A 38 3.42 -18.37 9.67
C THR A 38 3.05 -19.46 10.68
N ASN A 39 4.03 -20.15 11.26
CA ASN A 39 3.80 -21.16 12.28
C ASN A 39 3.09 -20.58 13.51
N TYR A 40 3.53 -19.42 13.97
CA TYR A 40 2.84 -18.71 15.06
C TYR A 40 1.41 -18.33 14.70
N ASP A 41 1.17 -17.79 13.49
CA ASP A 41 -0.17 -17.43 13.03
C ASP A 41 -1.10 -18.64 12.98
N GLU A 42 -0.64 -19.79 12.49
CA GLU A 42 -1.43 -21.02 12.44
C GLU A 42 -1.83 -21.51 13.84
N ARG A 43 -0.87 -21.52 14.76
CA ARG A 43 -1.09 -21.95 16.15
C ARG A 43 -2.01 -21.00 16.91
N ILE A 44 -1.82 -19.68 16.77
CA ILE A 44 -2.69 -18.67 17.38
C ILE A 44 -4.11 -18.78 16.82
N ASN A 45 -4.24 -18.93 15.51
CA ASN A 45 -5.56 -19.09 14.90
C ASN A 45 -6.25 -20.41 15.26
N LYS A 46 -5.50 -21.48 15.47
CA LYS A 46 -6.05 -22.74 15.97
C LYS A 46 -6.59 -22.57 17.40
N ALA A 47 -5.76 -22.11 18.33
CA ALA A 47 -6.16 -21.84 19.71
C ALA A 47 -7.35 -20.88 19.82
N GLY A 48 -7.34 -19.81 18.99
CA GLY A 48 -8.44 -18.83 18.95
C GLY A 48 -9.76 -19.42 18.46
N ARG A 49 -9.75 -20.37 17.51
CA ARG A 49 -10.98 -21.10 17.08
C ARG A 49 -11.50 -22.04 18.16
N GLU A 50 -10.61 -22.62 18.94
CA GLU A 50 -10.93 -23.51 20.06
C GLU A 50 -11.34 -22.77 21.34
N GLY A 51 -11.25 -21.42 21.34
CA GLY A 51 -11.54 -20.59 22.51
C GLY A 51 -10.48 -20.66 23.61
N ASP A 52 -9.30 -21.24 23.31
CA ASP A 52 -8.19 -21.32 24.25
C ASP A 52 -7.38 -20.01 24.25
N PHE A 53 -7.93 -19.01 24.91
CA PHE A 53 -7.30 -17.69 25.01
C PHE A 53 -6.05 -17.68 25.91
N THR A 54 -5.89 -18.66 26.79
CA THR A 54 -4.66 -18.84 27.59
C THR A 54 -3.48 -19.17 26.67
N THR A 55 -3.68 -20.13 25.75
CA THR A 55 -2.69 -20.48 24.73
C THR A 55 -2.44 -19.32 23.77
N VAL A 56 -3.48 -18.56 23.36
CA VAL A 56 -3.31 -17.35 22.51
C VAL A 56 -2.40 -16.34 23.21
N HIS A 57 -2.63 -16.02 24.49
CA HIS A 57 -1.79 -15.13 25.28
C HIS A 57 -0.34 -15.60 25.34
N HIS A 58 -0.12 -16.87 25.67
CA HIS A 58 1.21 -17.46 25.74
C HIS A 58 1.95 -17.36 24.39
N LEU A 59 1.28 -17.69 23.29
CA LEU A 59 1.87 -17.67 21.95
C LEU A 59 2.21 -16.26 21.47
N LEU A 60 1.38 -15.26 21.77
CA LEU A 60 1.65 -13.85 21.43
C LEU A 60 2.92 -13.34 22.14
N ASN A 61 3.06 -13.60 23.46
CA ASN A 61 4.26 -13.24 24.20
C ASN A 61 5.49 -14.03 23.74
N LYS A 62 5.37 -15.34 23.53
CA LYS A 62 6.46 -16.19 23.07
C LYS A 62 6.96 -15.74 21.71
N ARG A 63 6.03 -15.46 20.78
CA ARG A 63 6.36 -14.96 19.43
C ARG A 63 7.26 -13.72 19.47
N ALA A 64 6.91 -12.74 20.32
CA ALA A 64 7.70 -11.53 20.48
C ALA A 64 9.08 -11.80 21.08
N ARG A 65 9.18 -12.70 22.08
CA ARG A 65 10.44 -13.10 22.68
C ARG A 65 11.34 -13.86 21.71
N ASP A 66 10.76 -14.62 20.79
CA ASP A 66 11.48 -15.34 19.73
C ASP A 66 11.86 -14.41 18.54
N GLY A 67 11.57 -13.08 18.64
CA GLY A 67 11.94 -12.08 17.63
C GLY A 67 11.02 -12.02 16.40
N PHE A 68 9.82 -12.61 16.47
CA PHE A 68 8.85 -12.59 15.39
C PHE A 68 7.75 -11.53 15.60
N PHE A 69 7.14 -11.06 14.50
CA PHE A 69 6.13 -10.01 14.52
C PHE A 69 4.74 -10.55 14.22
N ASN A 70 3.71 -9.84 14.72
CA ASN A 70 2.33 -10.09 14.32
C ASN A 70 2.16 -9.75 12.81
N THR A 71 1.34 -10.55 12.13
CA THR A 71 1.04 -10.37 10.70
C THR A 71 -0.45 -10.08 10.51
N ASN A 72 -0.82 -9.75 9.28
CA ASN A 72 -2.24 -9.60 8.91
C ASN A 72 -3.07 -10.88 9.09
N ASN A 73 -2.42 -12.02 9.37
CA ASN A 73 -3.07 -13.31 9.60
C ASN A 73 -3.18 -13.66 11.09
N THR A 74 -2.56 -12.91 12.01
CA THR A 74 -2.48 -13.26 13.45
C THR A 74 -3.86 -13.49 14.10
N PHE A 75 -4.86 -12.67 13.73
CA PHE A 75 -6.23 -12.78 14.26
C PHE A 75 -7.24 -13.21 13.18
N LYS A 76 -6.83 -14.08 12.24
CA LYS A 76 -7.68 -14.51 11.14
C LYS A 76 -8.88 -15.37 11.60
N PHE A 77 -8.81 -15.97 12.80
CA PHE A 77 -9.92 -16.68 13.40
C PHE A 77 -11.12 -15.79 13.77
N ILE A 78 -10.90 -14.46 13.88
CA ILE A 78 -11.99 -13.51 14.10
C ILE A 78 -12.74 -13.32 12.78
N SER A 79 -14.05 -13.49 12.84
CA SER A 79 -15.01 -13.29 11.75
C SER A 79 -16.18 -12.45 12.25
N THR A 80 -17.03 -11.98 11.35
CA THR A 80 -18.23 -11.21 11.70
C THR A 80 -19.19 -11.98 12.61
N ASN A 81 -19.16 -13.32 12.56
CA ASN A 81 -20.07 -14.19 13.34
C ASN A 81 -19.59 -14.44 14.77
N ASN A 82 -18.34 -14.14 15.11
CA ASN A 82 -17.78 -14.40 16.44
C ASN A 82 -17.15 -13.18 17.11
N VAL A 83 -17.63 -11.99 16.79
CA VAL A 83 -17.14 -10.73 17.41
C VAL A 83 -17.40 -10.69 18.92
N SER A 84 -18.30 -11.51 19.44
CA SER A 84 -18.58 -11.64 20.88
C SER A 84 -17.36 -12.03 21.72
N ILE A 85 -16.34 -12.68 21.13
CA ILE A 85 -15.09 -13.05 21.82
C ILE A 85 -14.14 -11.85 22.04
N LEU A 86 -14.53 -10.65 21.61
CA LEU A 86 -13.66 -9.49 21.61
C LEU A 86 -13.28 -9.05 23.02
N ASP A 87 -14.18 -9.21 24.00
CA ASP A 87 -13.93 -8.83 25.38
C ASP A 87 -12.86 -9.72 26.03
N ASP A 88 -12.92 -11.03 25.79
CA ASP A 88 -11.89 -11.97 26.25
C ASP A 88 -10.53 -11.66 25.60
N LEU A 89 -10.54 -11.35 24.30
CA LEU A 89 -9.31 -10.93 23.58
C LEU A 89 -8.72 -9.63 24.12
N LEU A 90 -9.55 -8.64 24.43
CA LEU A 90 -9.09 -7.39 25.02
C LEU A 90 -8.47 -7.60 26.39
N GLU A 91 -9.02 -8.51 27.19
CA GLU A 91 -8.46 -8.85 28.48
C GLU A 91 -7.10 -9.51 28.38
N ILE A 92 -6.94 -10.50 27.51
CA ILE A 92 -5.64 -11.17 27.33
C ILE A 92 -4.59 -10.26 26.70
N ILE A 93 -4.96 -9.42 25.70
CA ILE A 93 -4.02 -8.47 25.08
C ILE A 93 -3.57 -7.43 26.11
N ALA A 94 -4.45 -6.98 27.00
CA ALA A 94 -4.09 -6.03 28.06
C ALA A 94 -3.05 -6.61 29.05
N ARG A 95 -3.01 -7.93 29.20
CA ARG A 95 -2.06 -8.65 30.07
C ARG A 95 -0.76 -9.05 29.39
N LEU A 96 -0.60 -8.80 28.07
CA LEU A 96 0.65 -9.06 27.36
C LEU A 96 1.80 -8.22 27.93
N ASP A 97 3.02 -8.68 27.69
CA ASP A 97 4.24 -7.95 28.04
C ASP A 97 4.16 -6.51 27.51
N ASN A 98 4.61 -5.54 28.31
CA ASN A 98 4.53 -4.12 27.99
C ASN A 98 5.33 -3.77 26.73
N GLY A 99 4.94 -2.68 26.07
CA GLY A 99 5.60 -2.18 24.87
C GLY A 99 5.15 -2.89 23.59
N PHE A 100 6.10 -3.27 22.74
CA PHE A 100 5.84 -3.76 21.39
C PHE A 100 4.86 -4.96 21.30
N PRO A 101 4.93 -6.03 22.12
CA PRO A 101 4.02 -7.17 21.99
C PRO A 101 2.56 -6.79 22.16
N ARG A 102 2.27 -6.00 23.19
CA ARG A 102 0.91 -5.53 23.49
C ARG A 102 0.40 -4.55 22.45
N LYS A 103 1.21 -3.51 22.12
CA LYS A 103 0.86 -2.52 21.11
C LYS A 103 0.59 -3.17 19.75
N SER A 104 1.50 -3.99 19.27
CA SER A 104 1.37 -4.70 17.99
C SER A 104 0.13 -5.59 17.93
N SER A 105 -0.25 -6.23 19.06
CA SER A 105 -1.45 -7.07 19.14
C SER A 105 -2.72 -6.25 19.03
N TYR A 106 -2.80 -5.10 19.70
CA TYR A 106 -3.92 -4.17 19.55
C TYR A 106 -4.04 -3.66 18.13
N ASP A 107 -2.94 -3.17 17.53
CA ASP A 107 -2.92 -2.62 16.17
C ASP A 107 -3.33 -3.69 15.13
N CYS A 108 -2.87 -4.93 15.27
CA CYS A 108 -3.30 -6.05 14.43
C CYS A 108 -4.78 -6.40 14.58
N LEU A 109 -5.30 -6.37 15.80
CA LEU A 109 -6.72 -6.62 16.06
C LEU A 109 -7.59 -5.54 15.42
N ILE A 110 -7.23 -4.26 15.61
CA ILE A 110 -7.90 -3.11 14.98
C ILE A 110 -7.86 -3.24 13.46
N ALA A 111 -6.70 -3.56 12.89
CA ALA A 111 -6.54 -3.75 11.44
C ALA A 111 -7.42 -4.90 10.91
N ARG A 112 -7.55 -6.01 11.67
CA ARG A 112 -8.43 -7.13 11.31
C ARG A 112 -9.90 -6.72 11.33
N LEU A 113 -10.36 -6.05 12.40
CA LEU A 113 -11.73 -5.57 12.53
C LEU A 113 -12.08 -4.54 11.45
N SER A 114 -11.18 -3.60 11.17
CA SER A 114 -11.33 -2.60 10.10
C SER A 114 -11.43 -3.25 8.73
N LYS A 115 -10.61 -4.29 8.46
CA LYS A 115 -10.67 -5.05 7.20
C LYS A 115 -12.00 -5.78 7.01
N MET A 116 -12.63 -6.22 8.10
CA MET A 116 -13.97 -6.84 8.08
C MET A 116 -15.10 -5.80 8.12
N HIS A 117 -14.76 -4.52 8.17
CA HIS A 117 -15.70 -3.41 8.30
C HIS A 117 -16.53 -3.42 9.62
N CYS A 118 -15.98 -4.04 10.67
CA CYS A 118 -16.50 -3.97 12.03
C CYS A 118 -15.98 -2.70 12.71
N ILE A 119 -16.43 -1.54 12.26
CA ILE A 119 -15.86 -0.23 12.65
C ILE A 119 -16.13 0.11 14.11
N SER A 120 -17.34 -0.16 14.61
CA SER A 120 -17.70 0.06 16.03
C SER A 120 -16.80 -0.71 16.99
N GLU A 121 -16.50 -1.96 16.67
CA GLU A 121 -15.62 -2.82 17.43
C GLU A 121 -14.16 -2.37 17.34
N ALA A 122 -13.70 -1.99 16.13
CA ALA A 122 -12.36 -1.43 15.95
C ALA A 122 -12.17 -0.16 16.78
N MET A 123 -13.16 0.73 16.79
CA MET A 123 -13.15 1.95 17.60
C MET A 123 -13.22 1.64 19.09
N ARG A 124 -13.98 0.62 19.51
CA ARG A 124 -14.03 0.15 20.90
C ARG A 124 -12.65 -0.31 21.38
N VAL A 125 -11.96 -1.10 20.56
CA VAL A 125 -10.59 -1.56 20.84
C VAL A 125 -9.61 -0.39 20.93
N ALA A 126 -9.66 0.54 19.99
CA ALA A 126 -8.78 1.72 19.99
C ALA A 126 -9.00 2.60 21.22
N LYS A 127 -10.27 2.87 21.60
CA LYS A 127 -10.62 3.61 22.81
C LYS A 127 -10.16 2.89 24.08
N ALA A 128 -10.31 1.56 24.15
CA ALA A 128 -9.82 0.76 25.27
C ALA A 128 -8.30 0.83 25.39
N MET A 129 -7.57 0.82 24.28
CA MET A 129 -6.12 0.99 24.24
C MET A 129 -5.71 2.36 24.81
N VAL A 130 -6.37 3.44 24.37
CA VAL A 130 -6.12 4.81 24.87
C VAL A 130 -6.44 4.92 26.36
N SER A 131 -7.61 4.50 26.79
CA SER A 131 -8.07 4.64 28.18
C SER A 131 -7.20 3.87 29.18
N LYS A 132 -6.57 2.78 28.75
CA LYS A 132 -5.64 1.98 29.57
C LYS A 132 -4.19 2.43 29.46
N GLY A 133 -3.88 3.49 28.71
CA GLY A 133 -2.51 3.98 28.51
C GLY A 133 -1.60 3.01 27.74
N HIS A 134 -2.15 2.24 26.80
CA HIS A 134 -1.42 1.22 26.03
C HIS A 134 -0.81 1.75 24.74
N GLU A 135 -0.17 2.93 24.78
CA GLU A 135 0.70 3.49 23.71
C GLU A 135 0.00 3.67 22.34
N ALA A 136 -1.31 4.02 22.34
CA ALA A 136 -2.01 4.34 21.12
C ALA A 136 -1.37 5.54 20.42
N ASN A 137 -1.30 5.51 19.09
CA ASN A 137 -0.80 6.60 18.26
C ASN A 137 -1.56 6.62 16.90
N ASN A 138 -1.11 7.45 15.96
CA ASN A 138 -1.75 7.60 14.64
C ASN A 138 -1.94 6.25 13.93
N VAL A 139 -0.92 5.37 13.98
CA VAL A 139 -0.95 4.07 13.31
C VAL A 139 -2.11 3.20 13.79
N THR A 140 -2.51 3.34 15.07
CA THR A 140 -3.66 2.64 15.66
C THR A 140 -4.98 2.95 14.92
N PHE A 141 -5.16 4.19 14.45
CA PHE A 141 -6.37 4.65 13.79
C PHE A 141 -6.33 4.54 12.25
N HIS A 142 -5.14 4.46 11.66
CA HIS A 142 -4.99 4.38 10.20
C HIS A 142 -5.85 3.30 9.52
N PRO A 143 -5.93 2.04 10.03
CA PRO A 143 -6.77 1.02 9.42
C PRO A 143 -8.25 1.39 9.40
N ILE A 144 -8.74 2.08 10.43
CA ILE A 144 -10.13 2.49 10.56
C ILE A 144 -10.46 3.57 9.53
N VAL A 145 -9.66 4.65 9.50
CA VAL A 145 -9.83 5.74 8.52
C VAL A 145 -9.75 5.22 7.09
N ASN A 146 -8.75 4.36 6.79
CA ASN A 146 -8.59 3.75 5.47
C ASN A 146 -9.76 2.83 5.07
N ALA A 147 -10.36 2.10 6.02
CA ALA A 147 -11.52 1.25 5.74
C ALA A 147 -12.75 2.08 5.40
N LEU A 148 -13.01 3.15 6.16
CA LEU A 148 -14.13 4.06 5.96
C LEU A 148 -14.00 4.83 4.64
N THR A 149 -12.84 5.41 4.36
CA THR A 149 -12.62 6.18 3.11
C THR A 149 -12.73 5.32 1.87
N LYS A 150 -12.36 4.03 1.92
CA LYS A 150 -12.54 3.06 0.83
C LYS A 150 -14.01 2.72 0.55
N LYS A 151 -14.88 2.90 1.53
CA LYS A 151 -16.33 2.72 1.41
C LYS A 151 -17.08 4.03 1.18
N GLU A 152 -16.33 5.14 1.04
CA GLU A 152 -16.88 6.49 0.89
C GLU A 152 -17.69 6.97 2.12
N GLU A 153 -17.46 6.36 3.29
CA GLU A 153 -18.06 6.72 4.58
C GLU A 153 -17.24 7.86 5.21
N PHE A 154 -17.31 9.04 4.58
CA PHE A 154 -16.42 10.14 4.92
C PHE A 154 -16.78 10.84 6.23
N GLU A 155 -18.05 10.92 6.58
CA GLU A 155 -18.50 11.53 7.83
C GLU A 155 -17.98 10.74 9.02
N GLU A 156 -18.08 9.42 8.96
CA GLU A 156 -17.55 8.51 9.97
C GLU A 156 -16.02 8.59 10.03
N ALA A 157 -15.35 8.72 8.88
CA ALA A 157 -13.90 8.91 8.85
C ALA A 157 -13.48 10.19 9.55
N TRP A 158 -14.20 11.30 9.36
CA TRP A 158 -13.96 12.55 10.08
C TRP A 158 -14.28 12.44 11.57
N GLN A 159 -15.30 11.68 11.97
CA GLN A 159 -15.58 11.39 13.37
C GLN A 159 -14.41 10.64 14.03
N VAL A 160 -13.78 9.69 13.32
CA VAL A 160 -12.56 9.01 13.82
C VAL A 160 -11.44 10.02 14.04
N VAL A 161 -11.21 10.95 13.09
CA VAL A 161 -10.21 12.02 13.23
C VAL A 161 -10.51 12.91 14.44
N ALA A 162 -11.79 13.24 14.69
CA ALA A 162 -12.19 14.02 15.86
C ALA A 162 -11.92 13.25 17.15
N VAL A 163 -12.17 11.92 17.18
CA VAL A 163 -11.84 11.06 18.34
C VAL A 163 -10.34 10.99 18.56
N MET A 164 -9.50 10.89 17.51
CA MET A 164 -8.04 10.95 17.67
C MET A 164 -7.63 12.23 18.40
N LYS A 165 -8.10 13.40 17.92
CA LYS A 165 -7.80 14.70 18.55
C LYS A 165 -8.27 14.78 20.02
N SER A 166 -9.45 14.26 20.31
CA SER A 166 -9.98 14.21 21.69
C SER A 166 -9.17 13.29 22.62
N CYS A 167 -8.48 12.30 22.07
CA CYS A 167 -7.56 11.43 22.78
C CYS A 167 -6.12 11.99 22.86
N GLY A 168 -5.88 13.23 22.45
CA GLY A 168 -4.56 13.84 22.43
C GLY A 168 -3.63 13.30 21.33
N ILE A 169 -4.17 12.60 20.32
CA ILE A 169 -3.42 12.05 19.19
C ILE A 169 -3.68 12.96 17.99
N SER A 170 -2.70 13.75 17.58
CA SER A 170 -2.80 14.59 16.39
C SER A 170 -2.79 13.75 15.12
N PRO A 171 -3.73 13.96 14.18
CA PRO A 171 -3.69 13.29 12.88
C PRO A 171 -2.39 13.62 12.14
N ASP A 172 -1.84 12.65 11.46
CA ASP A 172 -0.63 12.81 10.65
C ASP A 172 -0.96 12.92 9.15
N LEU A 173 0.05 13.20 8.33
CA LEU A 173 -0.10 13.27 6.88
C LEU A 173 -0.73 12.00 6.30
N THR A 174 -0.42 10.81 6.86
CA THR A 174 -0.99 9.54 6.39
C THR A 174 -2.50 9.49 6.61
N THR A 175 -2.98 9.98 7.75
CA THR A 175 -4.42 10.11 8.04
C THR A 175 -5.13 10.99 7.01
N TYR A 176 -4.58 12.16 6.71
CA TYR A 176 -5.13 13.06 5.71
C TYR A 176 -5.00 12.51 4.29
N ASN A 177 -3.93 11.80 3.97
CA ASN A 177 -3.78 11.16 2.65
C ASN A 177 -4.83 10.06 2.41
N PHE A 178 -5.31 9.34 3.43
CA PHE A 178 -6.46 8.42 3.27
C PHE A 178 -7.73 9.17 2.89
N LEU A 179 -8.04 10.27 3.57
CA LEU A 179 -9.21 11.12 3.26
C LEU A 179 -9.09 11.74 1.86
N LEU A 180 -7.93 12.33 1.56
CA LEU A 180 -7.65 12.94 0.26
C LEU A 180 -7.81 11.93 -0.88
N THR A 181 -7.21 10.75 -0.75
CA THR A 181 -7.30 9.69 -1.76
C THR A 181 -8.74 9.21 -1.93
N GLY A 182 -9.47 9.05 -0.83
CA GLY A 182 -10.88 8.67 -0.87
C GLY A 182 -11.74 9.69 -1.62
N TYR A 183 -11.65 10.97 -1.27
CA TYR A 183 -12.37 12.05 -1.96
C TYR A 183 -11.98 12.18 -3.43
N CYS A 184 -10.68 12.07 -3.76
CA CYS A 184 -10.21 12.05 -5.14
C CYS A 184 -10.76 10.84 -5.91
N PHE A 185 -10.85 9.69 -5.25
CA PHE A 185 -11.42 8.49 -5.85
C PHE A 185 -12.92 8.63 -6.10
N ALA A 186 -13.67 9.20 -5.17
CA ALA A 186 -15.10 9.50 -5.29
C ALA A 186 -15.40 10.64 -6.28
N GLY A 187 -14.38 11.39 -6.73
CA GLY A 187 -14.55 12.56 -7.60
C GLY A 187 -15.01 13.81 -6.87
N ASN A 188 -15.00 13.82 -5.54
CA ASN A 188 -15.41 14.98 -4.72
C ASN A 188 -14.23 15.96 -4.57
N VAL A 189 -14.04 16.78 -5.60
CA VAL A 189 -12.94 17.74 -5.69
C VAL A 189 -13.00 18.81 -4.59
N ALA A 190 -14.21 19.25 -4.21
CA ALA A 190 -14.37 20.28 -3.19
C ALA A 190 -13.89 19.81 -1.82
N SER A 191 -14.31 18.61 -1.40
CA SER A 191 -13.86 18.01 -0.15
C SER A 191 -12.37 17.67 -0.18
N ALA A 192 -11.85 17.20 -1.33
CA ALA A 192 -10.41 16.97 -1.51
C ALA A 192 -9.60 18.26 -1.31
N ALA A 193 -10.06 19.40 -1.84
CA ALA A 193 -9.44 20.71 -1.61
C ALA A 193 -9.46 21.10 -0.13
N GLY A 194 -10.57 20.82 0.59
CA GLY A 194 -10.66 21.04 2.03
C GLY A 194 -9.66 20.22 2.85
N VAL A 195 -9.37 18.98 2.41
CA VAL A 195 -8.33 18.14 3.05
C VAL A 195 -6.93 18.74 2.80
N LEU A 196 -6.67 19.20 1.57
CA LEU A 196 -5.38 19.85 1.25
C LEU A 196 -5.15 21.11 2.09
N ALA A 197 -6.19 21.94 2.24
CA ALA A 197 -6.09 23.12 3.10
C ALA A 197 -5.73 22.74 4.55
N LYS A 198 -6.25 21.61 5.06
CA LYS A 198 -5.88 21.12 6.40
C LYS A 198 -4.43 20.61 6.48
N ILE A 199 -3.93 19.97 5.42
CA ILE A 199 -2.52 19.53 5.35
C ILE A 199 -1.59 20.75 5.39
N GLU A 200 -1.96 21.84 4.69
CA GLU A 200 -1.22 23.09 4.69
C GLU A 200 -1.33 23.82 6.04
N GLU A 201 -2.52 23.92 6.62
CA GLU A 201 -2.79 24.55 7.90
C GLU A 201 -2.02 23.90 9.06
N GLU A 202 -1.87 22.57 9.02
CA GLU A 202 -1.12 21.80 10.02
C GLU A 202 0.38 21.63 9.65
N GLU A 203 0.87 22.32 8.61
CA GLU A 203 2.27 22.36 8.15
C GLU A 203 2.88 20.96 7.91
N LEU A 204 2.05 19.98 7.50
CA LEU A 204 2.48 18.59 7.36
C LEU A 204 3.32 18.31 6.10
N GLY A 205 3.33 19.25 5.14
CA GLY A 205 4.00 19.09 3.85
C GLY A 205 3.34 18.01 2.95
N ALA A 206 3.52 18.13 1.65
CA ALA A 206 3.02 17.13 0.70
C ALA A 206 4.08 16.05 0.43
N ASP A 207 3.70 14.80 0.50
CA ASP A 207 4.54 13.65 0.13
C ASP A 207 4.13 13.04 -1.22
N THR A 208 4.81 11.98 -1.61
CA THR A 208 4.53 11.24 -2.84
C THR A 208 3.07 10.76 -2.92
N ARG A 209 2.46 10.39 -1.80
CA ARG A 209 1.06 9.92 -1.75
C ARG A 209 0.06 11.06 -1.89
N THR A 210 0.39 12.22 -1.35
CA THR A 210 -0.41 13.45 -1.52
C THR A 210 -0.50 13.80 -3.00
N TYR A 211 0.64 13.86 -3.69
CA TYR A 211 0.68 14.12 -5.13
C TYR A 211 -0.03 13.04 -5.95
N ASP A 212 0.14 11.76 -5.62
CA ASP A 212 -0.53 10.65 -6.30
C ASP A 212 -2.06 10.77 -6.19
N ALA A 213 -2.58 11.12 -5.03
CA ALA A 213 -4.01 11.35 -4.83
C ALA A 213 -4.54 12.50 -5.70
N LEU A 214 -3.78 13.60 -5.82
CA LEU A 214 -4.14 14.74 -6.66
C LEU A 214 -4.17 14.37 -8.15
N VAL A 215 -3.16 13.62 -8.62
CA VAL A 215 -3.12 13.11 -10.00
C VAL A 215 -4.31 12.19 -10.25
N LEU A 216 -4.62 11.28 -9.33
CA LEU A 216 -5.79 10.40 -9.42
C LEU A 216 -7.08 11.23 -9.55
N GLY A 217 -7.28 12.23 -8.67
CA GLY A 217 -8.45 13.10 -8.68
C GLY A 217 -8.61 13.85 -10.00
N ALA A 218 -7.53 14.45 -10.51
CA ALA A 218 -7.53 15.16 -11.78
C ALA A 218 -7.84 14.21 -12.97
N CYS A 219 -7.24 13.02 -12.98
CA CYS A 219 -7.51 11.99 -14.00
C CYS A 219 -8.97 11.53 -13.98
N ARG A 220 -9.56 11.33 -12.82
CA ARG A 220 -10.98 10.92 -12.69
C ARG A 220 -11.93 12.03 -13.12
N ALA A 221 -11.59 13.28 -12.82
CA ALA A 221 -12.34 14.45 -13.28
C ALA A 221 -12.16 14.77 -14.79
N GLY A 222 -11.34 13.99 -15.51
CA GLY A 222 -11.04 14.23 -16.93
C GLY A 222 -10.16 15.44 -17.20
N LYS A 223 -9.56 16.01 -16.16
CA LYS A 223 -8.69 17.20 -16.24
C LYS A 223 -7.24 16.78 -16.44
N LEU A 224 -6.92 16.24 -17.63
CA LEU A 224 -5.61 15.68 -17.91
C LEU A 224 -4.47 16.70 -17.83
N ASP A 225 -4.70 17.94 -18.30
CA ASP A 225 -3.70 19.01 -18.20
C ASP A 225 -3.37 19.32 -16.73
N ALA A 226 -4.39 19.32 -15.86
CA ALA A 226 -4.18 19.49 -14.43
C ALA A 226 -3.39 18.32 -13.83
N ALA A 227 -3.67 17.07 -14.24
CA ALA A 227 -2.92 15.90 -13.80
C ALA A 227 -1.43 16.01 -14.20
N LEU A 228 -1.15 16.42 -15.43
CA LEU A 228 0.22 16.64 -15.91
C LEU A 228 0.91 17.80 -15.19
N ALA A 229 0.18 18.87 -14.87
CA ALA A 229 0.71 19.98 -14.08
C ALA A 229 1.11 19.55 -12.67
N VAL A 230 0.28 18.71 -12.02
CA VAL A 230 0.59 18.13 -10.70
C VAL A 230 1.86 17.26 -10.76
N VAL A 231 2.03 16.43 -11.80
CA VAL A 231 3.27 15.62 -11.93
C VAL A 231 4.50 16.50 -12.16
N ARG A 232 4.38 17.57 -12.95
CA ARG A 232 5.49 18.54 -13.11
C ARG A 232 5.85 19.16 -11.78
N ARG A 233 4.87 19.67 -11.05
CA ARG A 233 5.07 20.23 -9.71
C ARG A 233 5.74 19.25 -8.74
N MET A 234 5.28 17.98 -8.76
CA MET A 234 5.87 16.90 -7.97
C MET A 234 7.36 16.73 -8.25
N LEU A 235 7.76 16.79 -9.52
CA LEU A 235 9.16 16.70 -9.94
C LEU A 235 9.97 17.96 -9.55
N ASP A 236 9.39 19.15 -9.69
CA ASP A 236 10.01 20.41 -9.32
C ASP A 236 10.27 20.48 -7.80
N ASP A 237 9.39 19.92 -7.00
CA ASP A 237 9.54 19.77 -5.55
C ASP A 237 10.50 18.62 -5.16
N GLY A 238 11.10 17.93 -6.13
CA GLY A 238 12.04 16.82 -5.88
C GLY A 238 11.39 15.54 -5.39
N VAL A 239 10.06 15.42 -5.49
CA VAL A 239 9.31 14.25 -5.04
C VAL A 239 9.17 13.25 -6.20
N PRO A 240 9.70 12.01 -6.09
CA PRO A 240 9.64 11.05 -7.18
C PRO A 240 8.22 10.50 -7.37
N PRO A 241 7.71 10.41 -8.63
CA PRO A 241 6.43 9.80 -8.92
C PRO A 241 6.40 8.31 -8.56
N LEU A 242 5.26 7.84 -8.03
CA LEU A 242 5.01 6.42 -7.85
C LEU A 242 4.63 5.78 -9.20
N TYR A 243 4.78 4.45 -9.25
CA TYR A 243 4.26 3.66 -10.37
C TYR A 243 2.76 3.92 -10.62
N CYS A 244 1.93 3.98 -9.57
CA CYS A 244 0.51 4.29 -9.67
C CYS A 244 0.23 5.67 -10.25
N THR A 245 1.07 6.66 -9.97
CA THR A 245 0.95 8.02 -10.54
C THR A 245 0.96 8.00 -12.07
N HIS A 246 1.94 7.32 -12.66
CA HIS A 246 2.00 7.15 -14.11
C HIS A 246 0.85 6.29 -14.65
N ALA A 247 0.49 5.21 -13.93
CA ALA A 247 -0.62 4.33 -14.31
C ALA A 247 -1.97 5.07 -14.33
N HIS A 248 -2.21 6.03 -13.44
CA HIS A 248 -3.40 6.88 -13.44
C HIS A 248 -3.47 7.73 -14.71
N ILE A 249 -2.37 8.38 -15.10
CA ILE A 249 -2.30 9.22 -16.30
C ILE A 249 -2.47 8.38 -17.56
N ILE A 250 -1.72 7.28 -17.69
CA ILE A 250 -1.83 6.35 -18.83
C ILE A 250 -3.28 5.82 -18.93
N GLY A 251 -3.87 5.43 -17.80
CA GLY A 251 -5.25 4.97 -17.74
C GLY A 251 -6.25 6.03 -18.20
N ALA A 252 -6.05 7.28 -17.82
CA ALA A 252 -6.90 8.39 -18.21
C ALA A 252 -6.76 8.73 -19.69
N PHE A 253 -5.54 8.80 -20.25
CA PHE A 253 -5.34 8.95 -21.68
C PHE A 253 -6.05 7.87 -22.48
N LEU A 254 -5.93 6.60 -22.05
CA LEU A 254 -6.58 5.47 -22.72
C LEU A 254 -8.11 5.50 -22.59
N LYS A 255 -8.65 6.04 -21.50
CA LYS A 255 -10.09 6.21 -21.28
C LYS A 255 -10.69 7.20 -22.28
N TYR A 256 -9.95 8.27 -22.58
CA TYR A 256 -10.38 9.33 -23.52
C TYR A 256 -9.87 9.12 -24.94
N ASN A 257 -9.26 7.96 -25.27
CA ASN A 257 -8.71 7.59 -26.57
C ASN A 257 -7.57 8.50 -27.05
N TYR A 258 -6.84 9.14 -26.16
CA TYR A 258 -5.66 9.96 -26.44
C TYR A 258 -4.41 9.09 -26.53
N TYR A 259 -4.36 8.22 -27.53
CA TYR A 259 -3.31 7.20 -27.66
C TYR A 259 -1.92 7.78 -27.92
N GLU A 260 -1.86 8.79 -28.80
CA GLU A 260 -0.59 9.46 -29.14
C GLU A 260 -0.01 10.19 -27.93
N GLN A 261 -0.85 10.92 -27.19
CA GLN A 261 -0.45 11.62 -25.96
C GLN A 261 0.01 10.63 -24.89
N ALA A 262 -0.61 9.44 -24.79
CA ALA A 262 -0.15 8.39 -23.89
C ALA A 262 1.25 7.90 -24.27
N VAL A 263 1.53 7.71 -25.56
CA VAL A 263 2.86 7.31 -26.06
C VAL A 263 3.89 8.41 -25.79
N GLU A 264 3.55 9.66 -26.06
CA GLU A 264 4.40 10.82 -25.82
C GLU A 264 4.71 10.96 -24.31
N PHE A 265 3.70 10.84 -23.45
CA PHE A 265 3.87 10.86 -22.00
C PHE A 265 4.89 9.83 -21.54
N VAL A 266 4.71 8.55 -21.91
CA VAL A 266 5.62 7.48 -21.49
C VAL A 266 7.05 7.71 -22.00
N ARG A 267 7.20 8.25 -23.22
CA ARG A 267 8.52 8.58 -23.78
C ARG A 267 9.20 9.76 -23.11
N SER A 268 8.44 10.80 -22.73
CA SER A 268 9.00 12.03 -22.13
C SER A 268 9.48 11.81 -20.70
N TYR A 269 8.89 10.85 -19.98
CA TYR A 269 9.29 10.49 -18.62
C TYR A 269 10.31 9.35 -18.54
N ALA A 270 10.62 8.72 -19.66
CA ALA A 270 11.55 7.59 -19.72
C ALA A 270 13.02 8.01 -19.57
N GLY A 271 13.83 7.11 -19.03
CA GLY A 271 15.28 7.26 -18.87
C GLY A 271 15.72 7.67 -17.47
N ARG A 272 14.79 7.79 -16.52
CA ARG A 272 15.07 8.13 -15.12
C ARG A 272 15.17 6.89 -14.22
N ASP A 273 14.30 5.91 -14.46
CA ASP A 273 14.23 4.65 -13.71
C ASP A 273 13.86 3.52 -14.70
N ALA A 274 14.81 2.62 -14.97
CA ALA A 274 14.62 1.53 -15.94
C ALA A 274 13.49 0.56 -15.56
N LYS A 275 13.21 0.37 -14.26
CA LYS A 275 12.12 -0.48 -13.80
C LYS A 275 10.78 0.19 -14.05
N LEU A 276 10.65 1.45 -13.67
CA LEU A 276 9.45 2.26 -13.91
C LEU A 276 9.17 2.38 -15.42
N ASP A 277 10.21 2.56 -16.22
CA ASP A 277 10.11 2.60 -17.69
C ASP A 277 9.56 1.28 -18.24
N ALA A 278 10.14 0.13 -17.82
CA ALA A 278 9.68 -1.17 -18.27
C ALA A 278 8.20 -1.41 -17.93
N GLU A 279 7.77 -0.98 -16.76
CA GLU A 279 6.38 -1.08 -16.31
C GLU A 279 5.45 -0.16 -17.11
N ASN A 280 5.81 1.12 -17.31
CA ASN A 280 5.00 2.10 -18.04
C ASN A 280 4.82 1.72 -19.51
N PHE A 281 5.93 1.41 -20.19
CA PHE A 281 5.90 0.94 -21.58
C PHE A 281 5.12 -0.36 -21.72
N GLY A 282 5.34 -1.31 -20.80
CA GLY A 282 4.68 -2.62 -20.79
C GLY A 282 3.17 -2.53 -20.61
N ILE A 283 2.70 -1.71 -19.67
CA ILE A 283 1.25 -1.48 -19.48
C ILE A 283 0.64 -0.83 -20.70
N LEU A 284 1.22 0.26 -21.18
CA LEU A 284 0.66 0.98 -22.32
C LEU A 284 0.61 0.08 -23.56
N ALA A 285 1.72 -0.60 -23.91
CA ALA A 285 1.77 -1.52 -25.04
C ALA A 285 0.73 -2.64 -24.94
N THR A 286 0.62 -3.29 -23.77
CA THR A 286 -0.36 -4.35 -23.55
C THR A 286 -1.80 -3.86 -23.74
N ARG A 287 -2.12 -2.67 -23.24
CA ARG A 287 -3.46 -2.07 -23.37
C ARG A 287 -3.77 -1.62 -24.78
N LEU A 288 -2.78 -1.13 -25.53
CA LEU A 288 -2.93 -0.78 -26.96
C LEU A 288 -3.17 -2.04 -27.80
N ILE A 289 -2.42 -3.12 -27.58
CA ILE A 289 -2.65 -4.42 -28.23
C ILE A 289 -4.08 -4.91 -27.98
N THR A 290 -4.54 -4.89 -26.74
CA THR A 290 -5.89 -5.32 -26.36
C THR A 290 -6.99 -4.47 -27.04
N ARG A 291 -6.70 -3.21 -27.38
CA ARG A 291 -7.61 -2.29 -28.08
C ARG A 291 -7.42 -2.28 -29.61
N SER A 292 -6.65 -3.22 -30.14
CA SER A 292 -6.32 -3.34 -31.57
C SER A 292 -5.63 -2.10 -32.16
N LYS A 293 -4.93 -1.34 -31.31
CA LYS A 293 -4.08 -0.19 -31.72
C LYS A 293 -2.66 -0.67 -31.98
N LEU A 294 -2.53 -1.46 -33.06
CA LEU A 294 -1.31 -2.24 -33.33
C LEU A 294 -0.12 -1.35 -33.72
N GLU A 295 -0.35 -0.26 -34.47
CA GLU A 295 0.74 0.61 -34.92
C GLU A 295 1.38 1.39 -33.76
N GLU A 296 0.55 1.90 -32.84
CA GLU A 296 1.03 2.55 -31.63
C GLU A 296 1.73 1.54 -30.71
N ALA A 297 1.21 0.32 -30.60
CA ALA A 297 1.83 -0.76 -29.84
C ALA A 297 3.20 -1.16 -30.44
N LYS A 298 3.33 -1.29 -31.76
CA LYS A 298 4.60 -1.54 -32.46
C LYS A 298 5.65 -0.48 -32.11
N LYS A 299 5.28 0.80 -32.18
CA LYS A 299 6.18 1.92 -31.82
C LYS A 299 6.72 1.82 -30.40
N LEU A 300 5.86 1.44 -29.45
CA LEU A 300 6.27 1.27 -28.05
C LEU A 300 7.15 0.05 -27.84
N VAL A 301 6.77 -1.10 -28.40
CA VAL A 301 7.52 -2.36 -28.22
C VAL A 301 8.90 -2.25 -28.90
N LYS A 302 8.99 -1.56 -30.05
CA LYS A 302 10.25 -1.21 -30.68
C LYS A 302 11.13 -0.35 -29.76
N ALA A 303 10.55 0.71 -29.17
CA ALA A 303 11.26 1.56 -28.23
C ALA A 303 11.71 0.81 -26.95
N MET A 304 10.94 -0.18 -26.48
CA MET A 304 11.37 -1.06 -25.38
C MET A 304 12.61 -1.87 -25.77
N SER A 305 12.64 -2.42 -26.99
CA SER A 305 13.78 -3.20 -27.48
C SER A 305 15.03 -2.32 -27.62
N GLU A 306 14.90 -1.14 -28.22
CA GLU A 306 16.00 -0.18 -28.40
C GLU A 306 16.61 0.26 -27.06
N ARG A 307 15.76 0.43 -26.04
CA ARG A 307 16.16 0.82 -24.67
C ARG A 307 16.56 -0.37 -23.79
N ARG A 308 16.52 -1.60 -24.30
CA ARG A 308 16.80 -2.85 -23.58
C ARG A 308 15.93 -3.02 -22.32
N LEU A 309 14.69 -2.57 -22.38
CA LEU A 309 13.73 -2.73 -21.28
C LEU A 309 13.22 -4.17 -21.20
N VAL A 310 12.93 -4.63 -19.99
CA VAL A 310 12.40 -5.99 -19.77
C VAL A 310 10.98 -6.08 -20.32
N MET A 311 10.74 -7.05 -21.21
CA MET A 311 9.44 -7.36 -21.77
C MET A 311 8.88 -8.65 -21.14
N GLY A 312 7.59 -8.63 -20.78
CA GLY A 312 6.87 -9.84 -20.41
C GLY A 312 6.65 -10.77 -21.63
N PRO A 313 6.27 -12.05 -21.40
CA PRO A 313 6.13 -13.05 -22.48
C PRO A 313 5.27 -12.57 -23.65
N ARG A 314 4.08 -12.05 -23.38
CA ARG A 314 3.15 -11.55 -24.42
C ARG A 314 3.72 -10.43 -25.28
N LEU A 315 4.55 -9.54 -24.71
CA LEU A 315 5.18 -8.47 -25.46
C LEU A 315 6.37 -8.97 -26.27
N LYS A 316 7.09 -9.98 -25.81
CA LYS A 316 8.12 -10.68 -26.56
C LYS A 316 7.54 -11.35 -27.80
N ASP A 317 6.44 -12.11 -27.62
CA ASP A 317 5.74 -12.76 -28.75
C ASP A 317 5.25 -11.72 -29.76
N PHE A 318 4.69 -10.61 -29.28
CA PHE A 318 4.25 -9.52 -30.14
C PHE A 318 5.44 -8.87 -30.89
N TYR A 319 6.58 -8.67 -30.23
CA TYR A 319 7.79 -8.15 -30.84
C TYR A 319 8.29 -9.05 -31.98
N GLU A 320 8.41 -10.34 -31.76
CA GLU A 320 8.89 -11.28 -32.78
C GLU A 320 7.94 -11.36 -33.97
N LEU A 321 6.62 -11.35 -33.74
CA LEU A 321 5.62 -11.47 -34.81
C LEU A 321 5.43 -10.20 -35.64
N TYR A 322 5.46 -9.02 -35.03
CA TYR A 322 5.00 -7.80 -35.67
C TYR A 322 6.04 -6.69 -35.78
N VAL A 323 7.14 -6.75 -35.02
CA VAL A 323 8.15 -5.69 -35.02
C VAL A 323 9.43 -6.14 -35.73
N ARG A 324 9.89 -7.35 -35.39
CA ARG A 324 11.12 -7.92 -35.95
C ARG A 324 10.94 -8.30 -37.42
N SER A 325 9.77 -8.82 -37.81
CA SER A 325 9.46 -9.20 -39.19
C SER A 325 9.35 -8.01 -40.12
N ASP A 326 8.93 -6.83 -39.68
CA ASP A 326 8.87 -5.61 -40.49
C ASP A 326 10.26 -4.99 -40.75
N GLY A 327 11.29 -5.34 -39.95
CA GLY A 327 12.68 -4.91 -40.15
C GLY A 327 13.48 -5.77 -41.13
N LEU A 328 12.91 -6.85 -41.65
CA LEU A 328 13.51 -7.78 -42.62
C LEU A 328 12.93 -7.63 -44.03
N ARG A 329 12.03 -6.68 -44.24
CA ARG A 329 11.52 -6.25 -45.52
C ARG A 329 12.08 -4.87 -45.86
#